data_71db56ab00f5c8b13465874f45f11cdb
#
_entry.id   71db56ab00f5c8b13465874f45f11cdb
#
_cell.length_a   1.000
_cell.length_b   1.000
_cell.length_c   1.000
_cell.angle_alpha   90.00
_cell.angle_beta   90.00
_cell.angle_gamma   90.00
#
_symmetry.space_group_name_H-M   'P 1'
#
loop_
_entity.id
_entity.type
_entity.pdbx_description
1 polymer ?
#
loop_
_entity_poly.entity_id
_entity_poly.type
_entity_poly.pdbx_seq_one_letter_code
_entity_poly.pdbx_strand_id
1 'polypeptide(L)'
;MQEDRIDRLTVSDKWKKRFKVITKAGGPRLPDFRSLPIAERRGINFNWLAFLLGPFYFLAKGLWRQAIVYVLLAIALATLLELVGLGQFGRAVGYGFAAIYAVRANVSYYANVVQGQAPWV
;
A
#
# COMPACT_ATOMS: atom_id res chain seq x y z
N MET A 1 22.07 -1.19 11.02
CA MET A 1 21.55 -2.54 10.86
C MET A 1 20.45 -2.63 9.86
N GLN A 2 19.20 -2.32 10.17
CA GLN A 2 18.16 -2.30 9.14
C GLN A 2 18.40 -1.21 8.10
N GLU A 3 18.90 -0.06 8.51
CA GLU A 3 19.25 1.02 7.57
C GLU A 3 20.34 0.59 6.60
N ASP A 4 21.35 -0.16 7.07
CA ASP A 4 22.40 -0.68 6.21
C ASP A 4 21.87 -1.69 5.19
N ARG A 5 20.93 -2.54 5.60
CA ARG A 5 20.26 -3.46 4.70
C ARG A 5 19.48 -2.72 3.63
N ILE A 6 18.77 -1.66 4.03
CA ILE A 6 18.00 -0.82 3.10
C ILE A 6 18.91 -0.17 2.07
N ASP A 7 20.07 0.35 2.50
CA ASP A 7 21.04 0.98 1.60
C ASP A 7 21.60 0.02 0.55
N ARG A 8 21.61 -1.28 0.85
CA ARG A 8 22.11 -2.31 -0.08
C ARG A 8 21.06 -2.82 -1.06
N LEU A 9 19.80 -2.43 -0.89
CA LEU A 9 18.71 -2.88 -1.78
C LEU A 9 18.84 -2.24 -3.16
N THR A 10 18.39 -2.98 -4.18
CA THR A 10 18.37 -2.50 -5.56
C THR A 10 17.10 -1.71 -5.88
N VAL A 11 16.73 -0.81 -4.99
CA VAL A 11 15.59 0.10 -5.16
C VAL A 11 16.09 1.53 -5.29
N SER A 12 15.24 2.43 -5.78
CA SER A 12 15.61 3.85 -5.91
C SER A 12 15.88 4.49 -4.55
N ASP A 13 16.62 5.60 -4.55
CA ASP A 13 16.90 6.35 -3.33
C ASP A 13 15.63 6.84 -2.66
N LYS A 14 14.62 7.20 -3.45
CA LYS A 14 13.30 7.58 -2.95
C LYS A 14 12.67 6.47 -2.10
N TRP A 15 12.76 5.22 -2.58
CA TRP A 15 12.26 4.06 -1.84
C TRP A 15 13.10 3.74 -0.61
N LYS A 16 14.43 3.90 -0.72
CA LYS A 16 15.31 3.73 0.45
C LYS A 16 14.93 4.69 1.56
N LYS A 17 14.67 5.95 1.21
CA LYS A 17 14.23 6.96 2.17
C LYS A 17 12.90 6.59 2.81
N ARG A 18 11.92 6.15 2.01
CA ARG A 18 10.62 5.69 2.53
C ARG A 18 10.77 4.50 3.46
N PHE A 19 11.60 3.53 3.10
CA PHE A 19 11.84 2.36 3.93
C PHE A 19 12.46 2.72 5.28
N LYS A 20 13.41 3.65 5.29
CA LYS A 20 14.03 4.13 6.52
C LYS A 20 13.00 4.80 7.44
N VAL A 21 12.09 5.59 6.87
CA VAL A 21 11.01 6.22 7.64
C VAL A 21 10.06 5.17 8.21
N ILE A 22 9.70 4.15 7.44
CA ILE A 22 8.83 3.06 7.91
C ILE A 22 9.52 2.30 9.05
N THR A 23 10.82 2.02 8.94
CA THR A 23 11.59 1.38 10.00
C THR A 23 11.58 2.25 11.26
N LYS A 24 11.77 3.55 11.12
CA LYS A 24 11.72 4.52 12.23
C LYS A 24 10.35 4.54 12.91
N ALA A 25 9.29 4.33 12.14
CA ALA A 25 7.92 4.27 12.67
C ALA A 25 7.56 2.92 13.31
N GLY A 26 8.49 1.98 13.35
CA GLY A 26 8.29 0.69 14.01
C GLY A 26 7.90 -0.46 13.07
N GLY A 27 7.95 -0.26 11.77
CA GLY A 27 7.66 -1.28 10.77
C GLY A 27 6.36 -1.05 10.02
N PRO A 28 5.85 -2.07 9.29
CA PRO A 28 4.71 -1.90 8.37
C PRO A 28 3.40 -1.46 9.02
N ARG A 29 3.21 -1.73 10.32
CA ARG A 29 2.02 -1.31 11.05
C ARG A 29 2.11 0.13 11.55
N LEU A 30 3.29 0.75 11.41
CA LEU A 30 3.55 2.13 11.77
C LEU A 30 3.09 2.49 13.20
N PRO A 31 3.50 1.71 14.24
CA PRO A 31 3.04 1.98 15.61
C PRO A 31 3.47 3.38 16.10
N ASP A 32 4.60 3.89 15.63
CA ASP A 32 5.14 5.19 16.03
C ASP A 32 4.89 6.27 14.97
N PHE A 33 3.87 6.10 14.13
CA PHE A 33 3.56 7.03 13.05
C PHE A 33 3.35 8.45 13.54
N ARG A 34 2.68 8.60 14.67
CA ARG A 34 2.39 9.93 15.23
C ARG A 34 3.63 10.66 15.73
N SER A 35 4.70 9.92 16.02
CA SER A 35 5.98 10.50 16.46
C SER A 35 6.80 11.07 15.31
N LEU A 36 6.41 10.79 14.05
CA LEU A 36 7.15 11.26 12.89
C LEU A 36 6.85 12.72 12.60
N PRO A 37 7.85 13.50 12.10
CA PRO A 37 7.60 14.81 11.52
C PRO A 37 6.59 14.73 10.37
N ILE A 38 5.84 15.80 10.16
CA ILE A 38 4.79 15.85 9.13
C ILE A 38 5.35 15.54 7.74
N ALA A 39 6.55 16.02 7.41
CA ALA A 39 7.17 15.75 6.12
C ALA A 39 7.41 14.25 5.90
N GLU A 40 7.85 13.52 6.94
CA GLU A 40 8.07 12.08 6.86
C GLU A 40 6.75 11.31 6.76
N ARG A 41 5.72 11.73 7.50
CA ARG A 41 4.38 11.12 7.41
C ARG A 41 3.83 11.21 5.99
N ARG A 42 3.95 12.36 5.34
CA ARG A 42 3.47 12.56 3.98
C ARG A 42 4.20 11.67 2.98
N GLY A 43 5.49 11.41 3.22
CA GLY A 43 6.30 10.57 2.34
C GLY A 43 5.88 9.11 2.31
N ILE A 44 5.26 8.59 3.38
CA ILE A 44 4.88 7.17 3.49
C ILE A 44 3.38 6.93 3.61
N ASN A 45 2.58 7.98 3.80
CA ASN A 45 1.16 7.85 4.10
C ASN A 45 0.32 7.53 2.86
N PHE A 46 0.62 8.15 1.72
CA PHE A 46 -0.22 8.05 0.53
C PHE A 46 0.64 7.98 -0.73
N ASN A 47 0.33 7.02 -1.60
CA ASN A 47 1.05 6.81 -2.85
C ASN A 47 0.12 7.13 -4.03
N TRP A 48 0.33 8.28 -4.67
CA TRP A 48 -0.52 8.73 -5.77
C TRP A 48 -0.48 7.82 -6.99
N LEU A 49 0.69 7.23 -7.30
CA LEU A 49 0.79 6.27 -8.40
C LEU A 49 -0.05 5.02 -8.12
N ALA A 50 -0.04 4.54 -6.88
CA ALA A 50 -0.87 3.41 -6.48
C ALA A 50 -2.35 3.76 -6.53
N PHE A 51 -2.71 4.99 -6.18
CA PHE A 51 -4.09 5.48 -6.31
C PHE A 51 -4.57 5.44 -7.77
N LEU A 52 -3.73 5.95 -8.68
CA LEU A 52 -4.09 6.03 -10.09
C LEU A 52 -4.05 4.68 -10.80
N LEU A 53 -3.06 3.85 -10.50
CA LEU A 53 -2.82 2.58 -11.18
C LEU A 53 -3.41 1.37 -10.43
N GLY A 54 -3.67 1.50 -9.12
CA GLY A 54 -4.30 0.46 -8.32
C GLY A 54 -3.59 -0.89 -8.38
N PRO A 55 -4.31 -1.96 -8.78
CA PRO A 55 -3.73 -3.29 -8.81
C PRO A 55 -2.54 -3.42 -9.76
N PHE A 56 -2.51 -2.64 -10.84
CA PHE A 56 -1.37 -2.66 -11.78
C PHE A 56 -0.08 -2.19 -11.10
N TYR A 57 -0.17 -1.17 -10.26
CA TYR A 57 0.98 -0.71 -9.48
C TYR A 57 1.49 -1.81 -8.55
N PHE A 58 0.57 -2.50 -7.87
CA PHE A 58 0.92 -3.60 -6.97
C PHE A 58 1.56 -4.77 -7.72
N LEU A 59 1.04 -5.11 -8.91
CA LEU A 59 1.65 -6.14 -9.74
C LEU A 59 3.08 -5.76 -10.14
N ALA A 60 3.31 -4.51 -10.53
CA ALA A 60 4.63 -4.01 -10.90
C ALA A 60 5.62 -4.06 -9.73
N LYS A 61 5.12 -3.94 -8.49
CA LYS A 61 5.93 -4.02 -7.27
C LYS A 61 6.08 -5.43 -6.70
N GLY A 62 5.58 -6.44 -7.40
CA GLY A 62 5.63 -7.83 -6.92
C GLY A 62 4.61 -8.15 -5.84
N LEU A 63 3.63 -7.30 -5.64
CA LEU A 63 2.58 -7.45 -4.63
C LEU A 63 1.31 -8.06 -5.26
N TRP A 64 1.48 -9.15 -5.99
CA TRP A 64 0.39 -9.77 -6.73
C TRP A 64 -0.74 -10.29 -5.83
N ARG A 65 -0.38 -10.73 -4.62
CA ARG A 65 -1.36 -11.25 -3.66
C ARG A 65 -2.39 -10.19 -3.27
N GLN A 66 -1.91 -9.03 -2.85
CA GLN A 66 -2.80 -7.91 -2.52
C GLN A 66 -3.55 -7.39 -3.74
N ALA A 67 -2.89 -7.34 -4.90
CA ALA A 67 -3.54 -6.91 -6.13
C ALA A 67 -4.78 -7.74 -6.41
N ILE A 68 -4.65 -9.06 -6.35
CA ILE A 68 -5.75 -10.00 -6.61
C ILE A 68 -6.80 -9.92 -5.51
N VAL A 69 -6.40 -9.97 -4.24
CA VAL A 69 -7.34 -9.98 -3.12
C VAL A 69 -8.22 -8.73 -3.13
N TYR A 70 -7.63 -7.55 -3.30
CA TYR A 70 -8.41 -6.31 -3.32
C TYR A 70 -9.32 -6.21 -4.53
N VAL A 71 -8.91 -6.70 -5.71
CA VAL A 71 -9.78 -6.75 -6.89
C VAL A 71 -10.97 -7.66 -6.62
N LEU A 72 -10.74 -8.84 -6.06
CA LEU A 72 -11.83 -9.79 -5.76
C LEU A 72 -12.79 -9.22 -4.71
N LEU A 73 -12.25 -8.56 -3.67
CA LEU A 73 -13.09 -7.91 -2.67
C LEU A 73 -13.91 -6.76 -3.27
N ALA A 74 -13.33 -5.98 -4.17
CA ALA A 74 -14.04 -4.89 -4.83
C ALA A 74 -15.18 -5.42 -5.69
N ILE A 75 -14.93 -6.49 -6.46
CA ILE A 75 -15.94 -7.13 -7.30
C ILE A 75 -17.06 -7.70 -6.42
N ALA A 76 -16.70 -8.39 -5.34
CA ALA A 76 -17.67 -8.97 -4.42
C ALA A 76 -18.58 -7.91 -3.79
N LEU A 77 -17.98 -6.81 -3.35
CA LEU A 77 -18.75 -5.71 -2.75
C LEU A 77 -19.63 -5.02 -3.78
N ALA A 78 -19.12 -4.74 -4.97
CA ALA A 78 -19.89 -4.14 -6.05
C ALA A 78 -21.07 -5.03 -6.44
N THR A 79 -20.86 -6.34 -6.54
CA THR A 79 -21.90 -7.31 -6.84
C THR A 79 -22.97 -7.34 -5.75
N LEU A 80 -22.55 -7.33 -4.49
CA LEU A 80 -23.49 -7.30 -3.36
C LEU A 80 -24.35 -6.04 -3.40
N LEU A 81 -23.76 -4.89 -3.68
CA LEU A 81 -24.50 -3.63 -3.79
C LEU A 81 -25.52 -3.70 -4.93
N GLU A 82 -25.18 -4.29 -6.08
CA GLU A 82 -26.13 -4.50 -7.18
C GLU A 82 -27.31 -5.36 -6.74
N LEU A 83 -27.02 -6.47 -6.04
CA LEU A 83 -28.06 -7.41 -5.61
C LEU A 83 -29.05 -6.80 -4.62
N VAL A 84 -28.61 -5.85 -3.80
CA VAL A 84 -29.48 -5.20 -2.82
C VAL A 84 -30.04 -3.85 -3.31
N GLY A 85 -29.86 -3.53 -4.59
CA GLY A 85 -30.42 -2.31 -5.18
C GLY A 85 -29.61 -1.04 -4.95
N LEU A 86 -28.35 -1.17 -4.55
CA LEU A 86 -27.45 -0.04 -4.26
C LEU A 86 -26.32 0.11 -5.28
N GLY A 87 -26.55 -0.37 -6.52
CA GLY A 87 -25.55 -0.33 -7.59
C GLY A 87 -25.05 1.06 -7.94
N GLN A 88 -25.82 2.12 -7.63
CA GLN A 88 -25.40 3.49 -7.85
C GLN A 88 -24.14 3.88 -7.05
N PHE A 89 -23.81 3.12 -6.01
CA PHE A 89 -22.62 3.35 -5.18
C PHE A 89 -21.36 2.63 -5.71
N GLY A 90 -21.44 1.98 -6.86
CA GLY A 90 -20.29 1.26 -7.44
C GLY A 90 -19.04 2.10 -7.64
N ARG A 91 -19.19 3.38 -8.03
CA ARG A 91 -18.05 4.30 -8.15
C ARG A 91 -17.37 4.55 -6.81
N ALA A 92 -18.15 4.66 -5.74
CA ALA A 92 -17.61 4.83 -4.39
C ALA A 92 -16.75 3.64 -3.97
N VAL A 93 -17.16 2.42 -4.36
CA VAL A 93 -16.35 1.21 -4.15
C VAL A 93 -15.01 1.32 -4.87
N GLY A 94 -15.02 1.75 -6.15
CA GLY A 94 -13.79 1.92 -6.93
C GLY A 94 -12.84 2.93 -6.31
N TYR A 95 -13.33 4.09 -5.93
CA TYR A 95 -12.49 5.11 -5.27
C TYR A 95 -12.00 4.64 -3.90
N GLY A 96 -12.84 3.95 -3.14
CA GLY A 96 -12.46 3.40 -1.85
C GLY A 96 -11.30 2.42 -1.96
N PHE A 97 -11.34 1.50 -2.91
CA PHE A 97 -10.24 0.55 -3.13
C PHE A 97 -9.00 1.23 -3.69
N ALA A 98 -9.15 2.24 -4.56
CA ALA A 98 -8.01 3.04 -5.01
C ALA A 98 -7.30 3.69 -3.82
N ALA A 99 -8.05 4.21 -2.86
CA ALA A 99 -7.49 4.78 -1.63
C ALA A 99 -6.78 3.71 -0.78
N ILE A 100 -7.34 2.50 -0.69
CA ILE A 100 -6.71 1.38 0.02
C ILE A 100 -5.37 1.04 -0.63
N TYR A 101 -5.31 0.92 -1.95
CA TYR A 101 -4.05 0.69 -2.65
C TYR A 101 -3.05 1.80 -2.36
N ALA A 102 -3.49 3.06 -2.38
CA ALA A 102 -2.62 4.21 -2.14
C ALA A 102 -2.02 4.22 -0.73
N VAL A 103 -2.81 3.87 0.27
CA VAL A 103 -2.37 3.85 1.67
C VAL A 103 -1.50 2.63 1.96
N ARG A 104 -1.80 1.48 1.37
CA ARG A 104 -1.08 0.24 1.64
C ARG A 104 0.20 0.06 0.83
N ALA A 105 0.36 0.77 -0.29
CA ALA A 105 1.45 0.52 -1.24
C ALA A 105 2.84 0.60 -0.59
N ASN A 106 3.10 1.66 0.15
CA ASN A 106 4.43 1.88 0.73
C ASN A 106 4.78 0.83 1.77
N VAL A 107 3.87 0.57 2.71
CA VAL A 107 4.11 -0.40 3.78
C VAL A 107 4.12 -1.84 3.26
N SER A 108 3.31 -2.15 2.25
CA SER A 108 3.28 -3.48 1.64
C SER A 108 4.57 -3.77 0.87
N TYR A 109 5.07 -2.79 0.13
CA TYR A 109 6.35 -2.94 -0.57
C TYR A 109 7.50 -3.10 0.43
N TYR A 110 7.48 -2.35 1.53
CA TYR A 110 8.43 -2.53 2.63
C TYR A 110 8.40 -3.98 3.15
N ALA A 111 7.21 -4.48 3.46
CA ALA A 111 7.05 -5.85 3.97
C ALA A 111 7.60 -6.88 2.98
N ASN A 112 7.36 -6.69 1.68
CA ASN A 112 7.83 -7.61 0.66
C ASN A 112 9.35 -7.56 0.50
N VAL A 113 9.94 -6.37 0.38
CA VAL A 113 11.36 -6.21 0.04
C VAL A 113 12.25 -6.31 1.27
N VAL A 114 11.89 -5.64 2.36
CA VAL A 114 12.74 -5.56 3.56
C VAL A 114 12.53 -6.76 4.47
N GLN A 115 11.30 -7.20 4.65
CA GLN A 115 10.96 -8.30 5.55
C GLN A 115 10.78 -9.65 4.84
N GLY A 116 10.73 -9.65 3.52
CA GLY A 116 10.53 -10.87 2.75
C GLY A 116 9.15 -11.50 2.92
N GLN A 117 8.16 -10.72 3.32
CA GLN A 117 6.81 -11.22 3.62
C GLN A 117 5.77 -10.41 2.84
N ALA A 118 5.49 -10.83 1.60
CA ALA A 118 4.45 -10.19 0.79
C ALA A 118 3.07 -10.43 1.44
N PRO A 119 2.35 -9.39 1.85
CA PRO A 119 1.06 -9.57 2.51
C PRO A 119 -0.05 -9.96 1.53
N TRP A 120 -1.09 -10.62 2.06
CA TRP A 120 -2.30 -10.89 1.31
C TRP A 120 -3.30 -9.72 1.35
N VAL A 121 -3.30 -8.97 2.44
CA VAL A 121 -4.19 -7.81 2.64
C VAL A 121 -3.48 -6.62 3.27
#